data_6e6cd1bc58d1bb4be83deab0b07f4a1d
#
_entry.id   6e6cd1bc58d1bb4be83deab0b07f4a1d
#
_cell.length_a   1.000
_cell.length_b   1.000
_cell.length_c   1.000
_cell.angle_alpha   90.00
_cell.angle_beta   90.00
_cell.angle_gamma   90.00
#
_symmetry.space_group_name_H-M   'P 1'
#
loop_
_entity.id
_entity.type
_entity.pdbx_description
1 polymer ?
#
loop_
_entity_poly.entity_id
_entity_poly.type
_entity_poly.pdbx_seq_one_letter_code
_entity_poly.pdbx_strand_id
1 'polypeptide(L)'
;MKTRIKKIYKHKVIHNSMDNKGRLSDLSSFLKLLKENLNFDFNINSLDDRIKLQKYVFIAKSFGLDLGYNYSLYIYGPYSPGLAKDYYNLNLKDYNTTQLEKRFNWSNFKLAVQGKSVKWLEISATALSVKETNPDLSRDELLDILIKIKGEAYDKKDIKEIFNEAINYGFPL
;
A
#
# COMPACT_ATOMS: atom_id res chain seq x y z
N MET A 1 -30.98 12.94 -16.58
CA MET A 1 -29.92 11.92 -16.52
C MET A 1 -29.03 12.14 -15.29
N LYS A 2 -29.62 12.22 -14.08
CA LYS A 2 -28.96 12.53 -12.80
C LYS A 2 -29.57 11.71 -11.67
N THR A 3 -29.65 10.38 -11.77
CA THR A 3 -30.26 9.61 -10.68
C THR A 3 -29.82 8.13 -10.65
N ARG A 4 -28.50 7.85 -10.71
CA ARG A 4 -28.01 6.45 -10.60
C ARG A 4 -26.70 6.24 -9.83
N ILE A 5 -26.25 7.21 -9.01
CA ILE A 5 -24.99 7.09 -8.24
C ILE A 5 -25.21 7.11 -6.72
N LYS A 6 -26.37 6.64 -6.23
CA LYS A 6 -26.66 6.64 -4.78
C LYS A 6 -27.09 5.28 -4.21
N LYS A 7 -26.46 4.17 -4.63
CA LYS A 7 -26.85 2.87 -4.01
C LYS A 7 -25.77 1.78 -4.04
N ILE A 8 -24.51 2.07 -3.72
CA ILE A 8 -23.49 1.02 -3.47
C ILE A 8 -22.61 1.43 -2.28
N TYR A 9 -23.19 1.54 -1.08
CA TYR A 9 -22.40 1.55 0.15
C TYR A 9 -23.18 0.79 1.22
N LYS A 10 -23.16 -0.54 1.15
CA LYS A 10 -23.43 -1.42 2.30
C LYS A 10 -22.75 -2.78 2.07
N HIS A 11 -21.44 -2.80 1.91
CA HIS A 11 -20.71 -4.00 2.31
C HIS A 11 -20.24 -3.75 3.74
N LYS A 12 -20.82 -4.55 4.62
CA LYS A 12 -20.48 -4.61 6.04
C LYS A 12 -19.10 -5.23 6.14
N VAL A 13 -18.05 -4.40 6.09
CA VAL A 13 -16.72 -4.82 6.49
C VAL A 13 -16.82 -5.13 7.97
N ILE A 14 -16.71 -6.40 8.31
CA ILE A 14 -16.52 -6.82 9.69
C ILE A 14 -15.13 -6.33 10.06
N HIS A 15 -15.04 -5.12 10.58
CA HIS A 15 -13.84 -4.68 11.27
C HIS A 15 -13.72 -5.55 12.53
N ASN A 16 -12.89 -6.58 12.47
CA ASN A 16 -12.20 -7.01 13.66
C ASN A 16 -11.37 -5.79 14.10
N SER A 17 -11.87 -5.08 15.11
CA SER A 17 -11.12 -4.01 15.75
C SER A 17 -9.89 -4.66 16.39
N MET A 18 -8.77 -4.72 15.63
CA MET A 18 -7.48 -4.98 16.26
C MET A 18 -7.33 -3.95 17.38
N ASP A 19 -7.07 -4.43 18.58
CA ASP A 19 -6.70 -3.57 19.69
C ASP A 19 -5.54 -2.67 19.21
N ASN A 20 -5.60 -1.39 19.52
CA ASN A 20 -4.61 -0.39 19.08
C ASN A 20 -3.18 -0.84 19.40
N LYS A 21 -2.99 -1.57 20.49
CA LYS A 21 -1.72 -2.15 20.94
C LYS A 21 -1.24 -3.27 19.99
N GLY A 22 -2.13 -4.13 19.53
CA GLY A 22 -1.81 -5.19 18.57
C GLY A 22 -1.39 -4.63 17.21
N ARG A 23 -2.08 -3.59 16.73
CA ARG A 23 -1.74 -2.91 15.46
C ARG A 23 -0.37 -2.24 15.49
N LEU A 24 -0.03 -1.56 16.59
CA LEU A 24 1.29 -0.95 16.78
C LEU A 24 2.41 -2.00 16.86
N SER A 25 2.15 -3.14 17.52
CA SER A 25 3.08 -4.26 17.57
C SER A 25 3.34 -4.83 16.16
N ASP A 26 2.30 -5.04 15.39
CA ASP A 26 2.41 -5.54 14.00
C ASP A 26 3.13 -4.53 13.09
N LEU A 27 2.85 -3.24 13.23
CA LEU A 27 3.56 -2.19 12.48
C LEU A 27 5.05 -2.17 12.83
N SER A 28 5.40 -2.28 14.11
CA SER A 28 6.79 -2.35 14.56
C SER A 28 7.50 -3.59 14.01
N SER A 29 6.83 -4.74 14.05
CA SER A 29 7.34 -6.00 13.49
C SER A 29 7.54 -5.89 11.97
N PHE A 30 6.62 -5.22 11.27
CA PHE A 30 6.73 -5.00 9.83
C PHE A 30 7.91 -4.09 9.49
N LEU A 31 8.09 -2.98 10.22
CA LEU A 31 9.26 -2.10 10.05
C LEU A 31 10.58 -2.85 10.26
N LYS A 32 10.64 -3.74 11.25
CA LYS A 32 11.82 -4.57 11.47
C LYS A 32 12.08 -5.52 10.29
N LEU A 33 11.05 -6.18 9.76
CA LEU A 33 11.18 -7.01 8.55
C LEU A 33 11.69 -6.21 7.35
N LEU A 34 11.18 -4.99 7.14
CA LEU A 34 11.63 -4.11 6.07
C LEU A 34 13.11 -3.72 6.25
N LYS A 35 13.52 -3.40 7.48
CA LYS A 35 14.92 -3.07 7.79
C LYS A 35 15.87 -4.24 7.53
N GLU A 36 15.54 -5.41 8.07
CA GLU A 36 16.42 -6.59 8.01
C GLU A 36 16.50 -7.21 6.61
N ASN A 37 15.44 -7.10 5.81
CA ASN A 37 15.35 -7.82 4.55
C ASN A 37 15.38 -6.94 3.30
N LEU A 38 15.05 -5.66 3.41
CA LEU A 38 14.99 -4.72 2.28
C LEU A 38 15.95 -3.54 2.47
N ASN A 39 16.76 -3.52 3.54
CA ASN A 39 17.62 -2.39 3.93
C ASN A 39 16.84 -1.07 4.06
N PHE A 40 15.56 -1.15 4.44
CA PHE A 40 14.71 0.01 4.66
C PHE A 40 14.76 0.41 6.13
N ASP A 41 15.70 1.28 6.49
CA ASP A 41 15.80 1.88 7.83
C ASP A 41 14.95 3.16 7.87
N PHE A 42 13.71 3.03 8.34
CA PHE A 42 12.71 4.10 8.31
C PHE A 42 13.16 5.34 9.07
N ASN A 43 13.29 6.45 8.37
CA ASN A 43 13.55 7.76 8.95
C ASN A 43 12.29 8.63 8.84
N ILE A 44 11.69 8.94 9.99
CA ILE A 44 10.47 9.74 10.07
C ILE A 44 10.63 11.17 9.51
N ASN A 45 11.84 11.70 9.48
CA ASN A 45 12.13 13.03 8.93
C ASN A 45 12.28 13.02 7.40
N SER A 46 12.44 11.85 6.78
CA SER A 46 12.49 11.67 5.33
C SER A 46 11.09 11.60 4.74
N LEU A 47 10.77 12.50 3.81
CA LEU A 47 9.50 12.45 3.08
C LEU A 47 9.39 11.16 2.27
N ASP A 48 10.46 10.76 1.58
CA ASP A 48 10.52 9.55 0.77
C ASP A 48 10.25 8.31 1.60
N ASP A 49 10.81 8.22 2.82
CA ASP A 49 10.59 7.07 3.70
C ASP A 49 9.16 7.02 4.20
N ARG A 50 8.55 8.17 4.52
CA ARG A 50 7.12 8.21 4.88
C ARG A 50 6.24 7.78 3.71
N ILE A 51 6.55 8.22 2.48
CA ILE A 51 5.85 7.77 1.27
C ILE A 51 6.04 6.26 1.09
N LYS A 52 7.28 5.76 1.13
CA LYS A 52 7.57 4.32 0.99
C LYS A 52 6.82 3.49 2.02
N LEU A 53 6.85 3.88 3.30
CA LEU A 53 6.17 3.13 4.35
C LEU A 53 4.66 3.04 4.11
N GLN A 54 4.02 4.16 3.72
CA GLN A 54 2.61 4.16 3.34
C GLN A 54 2.31 3.15 2.22
N LYS A 55 3.20 3.07 1.21
CA LYS A 55 3.03 2.14 0.08
C LYS A 55 3.32 0.70 0.47
N TYR A 56 4.37 0.45 1.25
CA TYR A 56 4.68 -0.91 1.72
C TYR A 56 3.52 -1.50 2.53
N VAL A 57 2.97 -0.75 3.48
CA VAL A 57 1.83 -1.22 4.29
C VAL A 57 0.58 -1.42 3.42
N PHE A 58 0.31 -0.53 2.48
CA PHE A 58 -0.82 -0.67 1.56
C PHE A 58 -0.66 -1.88 0.62
N ILE A 59 0.50 -2.03 -0.01
CA ILE A 59 0.80 -3.14 -0.94
C ILE A 59 0.77 -4.49 -0.21
N ALA A 60 1.22 -4.56 1.05
CA ALA A 60 1.24 -5.79 1.84
C ALA A 60 -0.16 -6.42 1.98
N LYS A 61 -1.24 -5.65 1.90
CA LYS A 61 -2.63 -6.16 1.86
C LYS A 61 -2.86 -7.14 0.71
N SER A 62 -2.31 -6.84 -0.47
CA SER A 62 -2.41 -7.73 -1.65
C SER A 62 -1.66 -9.06 -1.47
N PHE A 63 -0.78 -9.14 -0.48
CA PHE A 63 -0.04 -10.34 -0.12
C PHE A 63 -0.55 -10.98 1.18
N GLY A 64 -1.70 -10.50 1.70
CA GLY A 64 -2.41 -11.07 2.84
C GLY A 64 -2.14 -10.41 4.19
N LEU A 65 -1.36 -9.32 4.26
CA LEU A 65 -1.15 -8.57 5.51
C LEU A 65 -2.01 -7.31 5.53
N ASP A 66 -3.14 -7.35 6.23
CA ASP A 66 -3.94 -6.17 6.53
C ASP A 66 -3.71 -5.73 7.99
N LEU A 67 -3.09 -4.57 8.16
CA LEU A 67 -2.87 -3.95 9.47
C LEU A 67 -4.06 -3.10 9.94
N GLY A 68 -5.17 -3.10 9.23
CA GLY A 68 -6.41 -2.41 9.61
C GLY A 68 -6.39 -0.90 9.40
N TYR A 69 -5.53 -0.39 8.53
CA TYR A 69 -5.52 1.03 8.17
C TYR A 69 -6.47 1.34 7.03
N ASN A 70 -7.22 2.44 7.17
CA ASN A 70 -8.05 2.97 6.10
C ASN A 70 -7.24 3.92 5.22
N TYR A 71 -7.39 3.78 3.90
CA TYR A 71 -6.67 4.56 2.90
C TYR A 71 -7.63 5.37 2.04
N SER A 72 -7.15 6.54 1.62
CA SER A 72 -7.76 7.35 0.57
C SER A 72 -6.70 7.74 -0.44
N LEU A 73 -7.11 8.03 -1.68
CA LEU A 73 -6.18 8.42 -2.73
C LEU A 73 -5.81 9.91 -2.57
N TYR A 74 -4.51 10.17 -2.48
CA TYR A 74 -3.90 11.51 -2.39
C TYR A 74 -2.87 11.71 -3.51
N ILE A 75 -2.18 12.86 -3.49
CA ILE A 75 -1.19 13.25 -4.53
C ILE A 75 -0.16 12.13 -4.76
N TYR A 76 0.41 11.57 -3.70
CA TYR A 76 1.39 10.48 -3.76
C TYR A 76 0.75 9.08 -3.71
N GLY A 77 -0.50 8.93 -4.19
CA GLY A 77 -1.24 7.66 -4.16
C GLY A 77 -1.92 7.38 -2.82
N PRO A 78 -2.26 6.12 -2.51
CA PRO A 78 -2.99 5.78 -1.28
C PRO A 78 -2.23 6.22 -0.04
N TYR A 79 -2.94 6.89 0.86
CA TYR A 79 -2.41 7.43 2.12
C TYR A 79 -3.39 7.17 3.27
N SER A 80 -2.87 6.79 4.43
CA SER A 80 -3.61 6.60 5.66
C SER A 80 -3.16 7.58 6.75
N PRO A 81 -4.03 8.52 7.18
CA PRO A 81 -3.75 9.35 8.35
C PRO A 81 -3.55 8.54 9.64
N GLY A 82 -4.26 7.40 9.75
CA GLY A 82 -4.12 6.48 10.89
C GLY A 82 -2.72 5.87 10.97
N LEU A 83 -2.18 5.41 9.83
CA LEU A 83 -0.80 4.92 9.76
C LEU A 83 0.19 6.05 10.08
N ALA A 84 -0.05 7.27 9.56
CA ALA A 84 0.79 8.42 9.86
C ALA A 84 0.82 8.70 11.36
N LYS A 85 -0.33 8.76 12.02
CA LYS A 85 -0.42 8.93 13.47
C LYS A 85 0.37 7.85 14.21
N ASP A 86 0.26 6.60 13.79
CA ASP A 86 0.88 5.49 14.47
C ASP A 86 2.42 5.52 14.32
N TYR A 87 2.98 5.75 13.12
CA TYR A 87 4.43 5.80 13.00
C TYR A 87 5.07 7.05 13.64
N TYR A 88 4.32 8.16 13.84
CA TYR A 88 4.81 9.31 14.62
C TYR A 88 4.88 9.01 16.13
N ASN A 89 4.05 8.09 16.62
CA ASN A 89 3.98 7.72 18.02
C ASN A 89 4.70 6.39 18.34
N LEU A 90 5.28 5.73 17.33
CA LEU A 90 5.87 4.43 17.49
C LEU A 90 7.20 4.50 18.23
N ASN A 91 7.30 3.78 19.36
CA ASN A 91 8.59 3.54 20.03
C ASN A 91 9.11 2.15 19.60
N LEU A 92 10.05 2.13 18.67
CA LEU A 92 10.59 0.88 18.08
C LEU A 92 11.32 -0.03 19.08
N LYS A 93 11.56 0.44 20.32
CA LYS A 93 12.31 -0.33 21.33
C LYS A 93 11.46 -1.35 22.08
N ASP A 94 10.14 -1.24 22.04
CA ASP A 94 9.26 -1.94 22.99
C ASP A 94 8.52 -3.15 22.39
N TYR A 95 8.77 -3.52 21.15
CA TYR A 95 7.98 -4.56 20.49
C TYR A 95 8.80 -5.80 20.16
N ASN A 96 8.39 -6.92 20.74
CA ASN A 96 8.85 -8.24 20.34
C ASN A 96 8.37 -8.54 18.92
N THR A 97 9.29 -8.95 18.07
CA THR A 97 8.94 -9.40 16.71
C THR A 97 8.13 -10.67 16.80
N THR A 98 6.86 -10.54 16.59
CA THR A 98 6.01 -11.69 16.27
C THR A 98 6.47 -12.25 14.92
N GLN A 99 6.24 -13.53 14.68
CA GLN A 99 6.55 -14.19 13.40
C GLN A 99 5.61 -13.66 12.30
N LEU A 100 5.65 -12.33 12.08
CA LEU A 100 4.75 -11.65 11.17
C LEU A 100 4.89 -12.17 9.74
N GLU A 101 6.11 -12.51 9.33
CA GLU A 101 6.45 -13.10 8.02
C GLU A 101 5.71 -14.42 7.73
N LYS A 102 5.21 -15.10 8.76
CA LYS A 102 4.39 -16.32 8.62
C LYS A 102 2.90 -16.05 8.44
N ARG A 103 2.46 -14.81 8.67
CA ARG A 103 1.05 -14.42 8.63
C ARG A 103 0.59 -13.99 7.24
N PHE A 104 1.52 -13.81 6.29
CA PHE A 104 1.23 -13.39 4.92
C PHE A 104 2.30 -13.90 3.95
N ASN A 105 2.12 -13.69 2.67
CA ASN A 105 3.08 -14.12 1.65
C ASN A 105 4.28 -13.16 1.58
N TRP A 106 5.11 -13.19 2.64
CA TRP A 106 6.29 -12.35 2.77
C TRP A 106 7.26 -12.48 1.59
N SER A 107 7.50 -13.72 1.13
CA SER A 107 8.46 -13.97 0.05
C SER A 107 8.07 -13.28 -1.24
N ASN A 108 6.80 -13.37 -1.64
CA ASN A 108 6.30 -12.70 -2.85
C ASN A 108 6.23 -11.18 -2.66
N PHE A 109 5.81 -10.70 -1.48
CA PHE A 109 5.86 -9.28 -1.16
C PHE A 109 7.28 -8.73 -1.29
N LYS A 110 8.26 -9.38 -0.63
CA LYS A 110 9.67 -8.99 -0.69
C LYS A 110 10.16 -8.93 -2.15
N LEU A 111 9.91 -9.98 -2.93
CA LEU A 111 10.30 -10.04 -4.34
C LEU A 111 9.70 -8.88 -5.15
N ALA A 112 8.45 -8.54 -4.90
CA ALA A 112 7.74 -7.50 -5.63
C ALA A 112 8.26 -6.09 -5.34
N VAL A 113 8.67 -5.81 -4.09
CA VAL A 113 9.02 -4.44 -3.66
C VAL A 113 10.52 -4.20 -3.47
N GLN A 114 11.36 -5.25 -3.51
CA GLN A 114 12.79 -5.14 -3.29
C GLN A 114 13.46 -4.24 -4.33
N GLY A 115 14.21 -3.22 -3.86
CA GLY A 115 14.93 -2.30 -4.72
C GLY A 115 14.06 -1.32 -5.52
N LYS A 116 12.74 -1.31 -5.30
CA LYS A 116 11.83 -0.42 -6.02
C LYS A 116 11.94 1.03 -5.56
N SER A 117 11.88 1.94 -6.54
CA SER A 117 11.89 3.39 -6.28
C SER A 117 10.58 3.88 -5.67
N VAL A 118 10.60 5.08 -5.08
CA VAL A 118 9.37 5.79 -4.63
C VAL A 118 8.36 5.88 -5.77
N LYS A 119 8.80 6.26 -6.98
CA LYS A 119 7.97 6.32 -8.18
C LYS A 119 7.27 5.00 -8.48
N TRP A 120 8.02 3.90 -8.44
CA TRP A 120 7.46 2.57 -8.70
C TRP A 120 6.39 2.19 -7.67
N LEU A 121 6.71 2.37 -6.39
CA LEU A 121 5.78 2.07 -5.30
C LEU A 121 4.52 2.93 -5.36
N GLU A 122 4.66 4.21 -5.70
CA GLU A 122 3.56 5.15 -5.82
C GLU A 122 2.61 4.78 -6.96
N ILE A 123 3.14 4.49 -8.15
CA ILE A 123 2.34 4.14 -9.33
C ILE A 123 1.64 2.80 -9.11
N SER A 124 2.35 1.79 -8.63
CA SER A 124 1.79 0.46 -8.37
C SER A 124 0.71 0.47 -7.27
N ALA A 125 0.95 1.18 -6.17
CA ALA A 125 -0.04 1.33 -5.11
C ALA A 125 -1.27 2.13 -5.58
N THR A 126 -1.08 3.13 -6.46
CA THR A 126 -2.21 3.88 -7.05
C THR A 126 -3.06 2.97 -7.94
N ALA A 127 -2.44 2.12 -8.77
CA ALA A 127 -3.16 1.15 -9.59
C ALA A 127 -3.98 0.18 -8.73
N LEU A 128 -3.37 -0.38 -7.67
CA LEU A 128 -4.07 -1.23 -6.70
C LEU A 128 -5.27 -0.52 -6.06
N SER A 129 -5.09 0.73 -5.61
CA SER A 129 -6.15 1.51 -4.98
C SER A 129 -7.32 1.77 -5.92
N VAL A 130 -7.05 2.08 -7.19
CA VAL A 130 -8.08 2.25 -8.22
C VAL A 130 -8.81 0.93 -8.47
N LYS A 131 -8.07 -0.18 -8.58
CA LYS A 131 -8.65 -1.51 -8.81
C LYS A 131 -9.50 -1.97 -7.62
N GLU A 132 -9.07 -1.74 -6.36
CA GLU A 132 -9.86 -2.07 -5.16
C GLU A 132 -11.21 -1.34 -5.14
N THR A 133 -11.25 -0.09 -5.59
CA THR A 133 -12.49 0.70 -5.63
C THR A 133 -13.35 0.44 -6.86
N ASN A 134 -12.77 -0.13 -7.91
CA ASN A 134 -13.42 -0.42 -9.18
C ASN A 134 -13.02 -1.81 -9.69
N PRO A 135 -13.50 -2.89 -9.06
CA PRO A 135 -13.04 -4.25 -9.33
C PRO A 135 -13.34 -4.75 -10.75
N ASP A 136 -14.34 -4.18 -11.40
CA ASP A 136 -14.78 -4.59 -12.74
C ASP A 136 -13.98 -3.96 -13.89
N LEU A 137 -13.05 -3.02 -13.60
CA LEU A 137 -12.23 -2.42 -14.64
C LEU A 137 -11.35 -3.48 -15.32
N SER A 138 -11.32 -3.44 -16.63
CA SER A 138 -10.31 -4.13 -17.44
C SER A 138 -8.91 -3.51 -17.20
N ARG A 139 -7.86 -4.24 -17.58
CA ARG A 139 -6.48 -3.73 -17.47
C ARG A 139 -6.25 -2.45 -18.28
N ASP A 140 -6.83 -2.37 -19.46
CA ASP A 140 -6.68 -1.20 -20.33
C ASP A 140 -7.37 0.03 -19.73
N GLU A 141 -8.60 -0.12 -19.23
CA GLU A 141 -9.32 0.96 -18.54
C GLU A 141 -8.59 1.41 -17.28
N LEU A 142 -8.05 0.45 -16.49
CA LEU A 142 -7.26 0.77 -15.30
C LEU A 142 -5.98 1.54 -15.66
N LEU A 143 -5.27 1.13 -16.71
CA LEU A 143 -4.09 1.83 -17.19
C LEU A 143 -4.41 3.24 -17.68
N ASP A 144 -5.51 3.43 -18.41
CA ASP A 144 -5.96 4.75 -18.86
C ASP A 144 -6.28 5.68 -17.69
N ILE A 145 -6.94 5.17 -16.66
CA ILE A 145 -7.21 5.92 -15.42
C ILE A 145 -5.91 6.27 -14.71
N LEU A 146 -4.99 5.31 -14.59
CA LEU A 146 -3.69 5.51 -13.96
C LEU A 146 -2.87 6.60 -14.66
N ILE A 147 -2.87 6.60 -16.00
CA ILE A 147 -2.23 7.65 -16.82
C ILE A 147 -2.87 9.02 -16.57
N LYS A 148 -4.19 9.10 -16.42
CA LYS A 148 -4.88 10.36 -16.11
C LYS A 148 -4.51 10.89 -14.72
N ILE A 149 -4.36 10.00 -13.74
CA ILE A 149 -4.02 10.37 -12.35
C ILE A 149 -2.54 10.78 -12.22
N LYS A 150 -1.63 10.10 -12.91
CA LYS A 150 -0.19 10.21 -12.71
C LYS A 150 0.58 10.88 -13.85
N GLY A 151 -0.06 11.10 -14.99
CA GLY A 151 0.60 11.60 -16.20
C GLY A 151 1.09 13.05 -16.14
N GLU A 152 0.65 13.84 -15.14
CA GLU A 152 1.22 15.17 -14.89
C GLU A 152 2.57 15.09 -14.14
N ALA A 153 2.77 14.04 -13.32
CA ALA A 153 3.97 13.86 -12.49
C ALA A 153 5.00 12.92 -13.14
N TYR A 154 4.57 12.00 -13.99
CA TYR A 154 5.40 10.94 -14.56
C TYR A 154 5.14 10.73 -16.04
N ASP A 155 6.18 10.34 -16.80
CA ASP A 155 6.06 9.98 -18.19
C ASP A 155 5.10 8.78 -18.38
N LYS A 156 4.27 8.85 -19.42
CA LYS A 156 3.30 7.78 -19.75
C LYS A 156 3.96 6.43 -20.01
N LYS A 157 5.18 6.45 -20.58
CA LYS A 157 5.96 5.24 -20.81
C LYS A 157 6.33 4.58 -19.51
N ASP A 158 6.86 5.35 -18.55
CA ASP A 158 7.22 4.85 -17.23
C ASP A 158 6.02 4.27 -16.49
N ILE A 159 4.86 4.96 -16.56
CA ILE A 159 3.63 4.48 -15.93
C ILE A 159 3.23 3.11 -16.50
N LYS A 160 3.28 2.96 -17.83
CA LYS A 160 2.93 1.71 -18.52
C LYS A 160 3.91 0.57 -18.19
N GLU A 161 5.20 0.87 -18.17
CA GLU A 161 6.24 -0.11 -17.81
C GLU A 161 6.05 -0.60 -16.37
N ILE A 162 5.87 0.31 -15.41
CA ILE A 162 5.65 -0.02 -14.00
C ILE A 162 4.35 -0.80 -13.80
N PHE A 163 3.28 -0.43 -14.48
CA PHE A 163 2.00 -1.15 -14.43
C PHE A 163 2.14 -2.60 -14.89
N ASN A 164 2.80 -2.84 -16.04
CA ASN A 164 3.05 -4.19 -16.55
C ASN A 164 3.97 -4.99 -15.62
N GLU A 165 4.99 -4.34 -15.08
CA GLU A 165 5.90 -4.97 -14.13
C GLU A 165 5.17 -5.39 -12.84
N ALA A 166 4.29 -4.56 -12.31
CA ALA A 166 3.48 -4.89 -11.12
C ALA A 166 2.60 -6.13 -11.37
N ILE A 167 1.99 -6.26 -12.55
CA ILE A 167 1.24 -7.45 -12.94
C ILE A 167 2.13 -8.69 -12.92
N ASN A 168 3.35 -8.59 -13.45
CA ASN A 168 4.30 -9.72 -13.47
C ASN A 168 4.75 -10.14 -12.06
N TYR A 169 4.71 -9.24 -11.09
CA TYR A 169 4.93 -9.55 -9.66
C TYR A 169 3.67 -10.08 -8.96
N GLY A 170 2.57 -10.32 -9.68
CA GLY A 170 1.36 -10.92 -9.14
C GLY A 170 0.42 -9.92 -8.45
N PHE A 171 0.52 -8.63 -8.76
CA PHE A 171 -0.48 -7.66 -8.29
C PHE A 171 -1.82 -7.94 -8.99
N PRO A 172 -2.95 -7.90 -8.27
CA PRO A 172 -4.29 -8.16 -8.79
C PRO A 172 -4.84 -6.94 -9.57
N LEU A 173 -4.24 -6.64 -10.71
CA LEU A 173 -4.55 -5.49 -11.57
C LEU A 173 -5.31 -5.91 -12.83
#